data_176ba7b5224872c82b5c651e5ea67626
#
_entry.id   176ba7b5224872c82b5c651e5ea67626
#
_cell.length_a   1.000
_cell.length_b   1.000
_cell.length_c   1.000
_cell.angle_alpha   90.00
_cell.angle_beta   90.00
_cell.angle_gamma   90.00
#
_symmetry.space_group_name_H-M   'P 1'
#
loop_
_entity.id
_entity.type
_entity.pdbx_description
1 polymer ?
#
loop_
_entity_poly.entity_id
_entity_poly.type
_entity_poly.pdbx_seq_one_letter_code
_entity_poly.pdbx_strand_id
1 'polypeptide(L)'
;MLKAVFYRNKNGYSGFSVSGHAGYGSEGNDIVCSAVSSAVMLVCNTVTDFFHADADVAVGENRIELRLNSSDQPSERLLEAFRAHMEGIAEDYPGVKVELREA
;
A
#
# COMPACT_ATOMS: atom_id res chain seq x y z
N MET A 1 -7.45 -12.74 -5.23
CA MET A 1 -7.31 -11.34 -5.65
C MET A 1 -6.51 -10.56 -4.64
N LEU A 2 -5.56 -9.77 -5.11
CA LEU A 2 -4.83 -8.84 -4.27
C LEU A 2 -5.56 -7.49 -4.30
N LYS A 3 -5.79 -6.92 -3.13
CA LYS A 3 -6.56 -5.68 -3.01
C LYS A 3 -5.74 -4.65 -2.24
N ALA A 4 -5.55 -3.49 -2.86
CA ALA A 4 -4.93 -2.34 -2.23
C ALA A 4 -5.99 -1.26 -2.02
N VAL A 5 -6.20 -0.87 -0.77
CA VAL A 5 -7.16 0.17 -0.42
C VAL A 5 -6.38 1.35 0.15
N PHE A 6 -6.60 2.51 -0.42
CA PHE A 6 -5.99 3.75 0.04
C PHE A 6 -7.06 4.60 0.72
N TYR A 7 -6.67 5.25 1.80
CA TYR A 7 -7.57 6.09 2.59
C TYR A 7 -7.13 7.54 2.48
N ARG A 8 -8.10 8.40 2.23
CA ARG A 8 -7.86 9.83 2.11
C ARG A 8 -8.94 10.58 2.88
N ASN A 9 -8.52 11.61 3.60
CA ASN A 9 -9.44 12.53 4.27
C ASN A 9 -9.21 13.95 3.71
N LYS A 10 -9.86 14.95 4.30
CA LYS A 10 -9.72 16.35 3.84
C LYS A 10 -8.30 16.90 3.94
N ASN A 11 -7.44 16.26 4.73
CA ASN A 11 -6.05 16.70 4.93
C ASN A 11 -5.07 15.99 3.99
N GLY A 12 -5.54 14.99 3.22
CA GLY A 12 -4.70 14.22 2.31
C GLY A 12 -4.77 12.73 2.58
N TYR A 13 -3.82 11.97 2.03
CA TYR A 13 -3.76 10.53 2.24
C TYR A 13 -3.44 10.21 3.70
N SER A 14 -4.18 9.28 4.28
CA SER A 14 -4.02 8.91 5.70
C SER A 14 -3.52 7.49 5.92
N GLY A 15 -3.49 6.65 4.88
CA GLY A 15 -3.00 5.29 5.03
C GLY A 15 -3.40 4.39 3.88
N PHE A 16 -3.07 3.12 4.02
CA PHE A 16 -3.46 2.09 3.07
C PHE A 16 -3.54 0.73 3.74
N SER A 17 -4.22 -0.20 3.08
CA SER A 17 -4.13 -1.63 3.40
C SER A 17 -3.94 -2.42 2.11
N VAL A 18 -3.09 -3.43 2.16
CA VAL A 18 -2.88 -4.36 1.05
C VAL A 18 -3.12 -5.77 1.59
N SER A 19 -3.95 -6.53 0.90
CA SER A 19 -4.34 -7.87 1.36
C SER A 19 -4.56 -8.81 0.18
N GLY A 20 -4.48 -10.11 0.45
CA GLY A 20 -4.79 -11.16 -0.51
C GLY A 20 -3.62 -11.55 -1.40
N HIS A 21 -3.94 -12.27 -2.45
CA HIS A 21 -2.98 -12.77 -3.44
C HIS A 21 -3.44 -12.43 -4.85
N ALA A 22 -2.48 -12.10 -5.72
CA ALA A 22 -2.79 -11.74 -7.10
C ALA A 22 -3.22 -12.93 -7.95
N GLY A 23 -2.79 -14.15 -7.62
CA GLY A 23 -3.21 -15.36 -8.32
C GLY A 23 -2.40 -15.67 -9.58
N TYR A 24 -1.19 -15.14 -9.71
CA TYR A 24 -0.33 -15.35 -10.88
C TYR A 24 0.76 -16.40 -10.67
N GLY A 25 0.60 -17.24 -9.65
CA GLY A 25 1.54 -18.30 -9.33
C GLY A 25 1.18 -18.94 -8.01
N SER A 26 1.88 -20.02 -7.66
CA SER A 26 1.74 -20.63 -6.34
C SER A 26 2.31 -19.72 -5.27
N GLU A 27 1.93 -19.95 -4.03
CA GLU A 27 2.46 -19.20 -2.89
C GLU A 27 3.99 -19.24 -2.91
N GLY A 28 4.60 -18.06 -2.79
CA GLY A 28 6.06 -17.91 -2.86
C GLY A 28 6.63 -17.79 -4.27
N ASN A 29 5.83 -18.03 -5.32
CA ASN A 29 6.26 -17.95 -6.72
C ASN A 29 5.48 -16.90 -7.53
N ASP A 30 4.57 -16.17 -6.88
CA ASP A 30 3.79 -15.13 -7.55
C ASP A 30 4.62 -13.85 -7.66
N ILE A 31 5.09 -13.56 -8.88
CA ILE A 31 5.94 -12.40 -9.13
C ILE A 31 5.21 -11.07 -8.89
N VAL A 32 3.90 -11.06 -9.09
CA VAL A 32 3.09 -9.86 -8.84
C VAL A 32 2.99 -9.61 -7.34
N CYS A 33 2.72 -10.64 -6.54
CA CYS A 33 2.72 -10.53 -5.08
C CYS A 33 4.08 -10.08 -4.55
N SER A 34 5.17 -10.63 -5.12
CA SER A 34 6.54 -10.24 -4.73
C SER A 34 6.83 -8.78 -5.04
N ALA A 35 6.42 -8.31 -6.22
CA ALA A 35 6.60 -6.92 -6.61
C ALA A 35 5.83 -5.98 -5.70
N VAL A 36 4.57 -6.31 -5.39
CA VAL A 36 3.73 -5.51 -4.49
C VAL A 36 4.30 -5.52 -3.08
N SER A 37 4.72 -6.68 -2.57
CA SER A 37 5.30 -6.79 -1.23
C SER A 37 6.56 -5.93 -1.09
N SER A 38 7.42 -5.94 -2.11
CA SER A 38 8.62 -5.11 -2.14
C SER A 38 8.28 -3.62 -2.09
N ALA A 39 7.29 -3.19 -2.87
CA ALA A 39 6.84 -1.80 -2.87
C ALA A 39 6.25 -1.40 -1.52
N VAL A 40 5.42 -2.25 -0.92
CA VAL A 40 4.84 -2.02 0.40
C VAL A 40 5.93 -1.84 1.46
N MET A 41 6.93 -2.71 1.46
CA MET A 41 8.03 -2.63 2.42
C MET A 41 8.81 -1.33 2.25
N LEU A 42 9.10 -0.94 1.01
CA LEU A 42 9.79 0.31 0.74
C LEU A 42 8.98 1.50 1.29
N VAL A 43 7.69 1.53 1.01
CA VAL A 43 6.82 2.63 1.48
C VAL A 43 6.76 2.68 3.00
N CYS A 44 6.50 1.56 3.66
CA CYS A 44 6.41 1.51 5.12
C CYS A 44 7.74 1.92 5.77
N ASN A 45 8.85 1.37 5.30
CA ASN A 45 10.16 1.69 5.87
C ASN A 45 10.55 3.15 5.63
N THR A 46 10.17 3.71 4.49
CA THR A 46 10.44 5.13 4.21
C THR A 46 9.68 6.02 5.18
N VAL A 47 8.40 5.75 5.38
CA VAL A 47 7.55 6.54 6.30
C VAL A 47 8.08 6.47 7.74
N THR A 48 8.42 5.27 8.21
CA THR A 48 8.83 5.07 9.60
C THR A 48 10.29 5.41 9.85
N ASP A 49 11.20 4.94 9.00
CA ASP A 49 12.64 4.98 9.28
C ASP A 49 13.36 6.18 8.68
N PHE A 50 12.80 6.77 7.62
CA PHE A 50 13.41 7.92 6.95
C PHE A 50 12.67 9.22 7.21
N PHE A 51 11.35 9.19 7.14
CA PHE A 51 10.53 10.38 7.43
C PHE A 51 10.22 10.54 8.91
N HIS A 52 10.37 9.47 9.70
CA HIS A 52 10.05 9.46 11.13
C HIS A 52 8.64 10.00 11.41
N ALA A 53 7.71 9.67 10.52
CA ALA A 53 6.32 10.08 10.69
C ALA A 53 5.66 9.32 11.82
N ASP A 54 4.68 9.94 12.46
CA ASP A 54 3.86 9.28 13.46
C ASP A 54 2.87 8.36 12.74
N ALA A 55 3.21 7.09 12.65
CA ALA A 55 2.46 6.10 11.89
C ALA A 55 2.47 4.76 12.59
N ASP A 56 1.39 4.01 12.40
CA ASP A 56 1.28 2.62 12.84
C ASP A 56 1.31 1.70 11.63
N VAL A 57 2.09 0.63 11.73
CA VAL A 57 2.14 -0.43 10.74
C VAL A 57 1.68 -1.72 11.42
N ALA A 58 0.65 -2.34 10.87
CA ALA A 58 0.13 -3.62 11.35
C ALA A 58 0.31 -4.67 10.27
N VAL A 59 0.95 -5.79 10.64
CA VAL A 59 1.20 -6.91 9.74
C VAL A 59 0.41 -8.11 10.23
N GLY A 60 -0.43 -8.63 9.37
CA GLY A 60 -1.19 -9.85 9.61
C GLY A 60 -0.89 -10.87 8.53
N GLU A 61 -1.57 -12.01 8.58
CA GLU A 61 -1.46 -13.03 7.55
C GLU A 61 -2.09 -12.50 6.26
N ASN A 62 -1.29 -12.42 5.19
CA ASN A 62 -1.70 -11.91 3.88
C ASN A 62 -2.28 -10.49 3.94
N ARG A 63 -1.85 -9.69 4.92
CA ARG A 63 -2.35 -8.32 5.07
C ARG A 63 -1.31 -7.43 5.73
N ILE A 64 -1.18 -6.23 5.22
CA ILE A 64 -0.39 -5.18 5.83
C ILE A 64 -1.15 -3.86 5.74
N GLU A 65 -1.13 -3.09 6.81
CA GLU A 65 -1.74 -1.75 6.85
C GLU A 65 -0.74 -0.75 7.38
N LEU A 66 -0.84 0.46 6.85
CA LEU A 66 -0.14 1.61 7.40
C LEU A 66 -1.17 2.71 7.64
N ARG A 67 -1.11 3.34 8.80
CA ARG A 67 -1.96 4.48 9.13
C ARG A 67 -1.11 5.61 9.69
N LEU A 68 -1.26 6.79 9.10
CA LEU A 68 -0.69 8.02 9.63
C LEU A 68 -1.57 8.51 10.78
N ASN A 69 -0.97 8.77 11.93
CA ASN A 69 -1.69 9.27 13.11
C ASN A 69 -1.82 10.79 13.09
N SER A 70 -0.97 11.45 12.31
CA SER A 70 -1.04 12.90 12.12
C SER A 70 -0.60 13.24 10.70
N SER A 71 -0.91 14.45 10.27
CA SER A 71 -0.55 14.92 8.94
C SER A 71 0.97 14.96 8.77
N ASP A 72 1.45 14.40 7.68
CA ASP A 72 2.87 14.38 7.32
C ASP A 72 2.99 14.48 5.80
N GLN A 73 3.29 15.67 5.32
CA GLN A 73 3.24 15.93 3.88
C GLN A 73 4.13 15.02 3.04
N PRO A 74 5.40 14.75 3.42
CA PRO A 74 6.21 13.80 2.65
C PRO A 74 5.57 12.41 2.56
N SER A 75 5.03 11.91 3.68
CA SER A 75 4.38 10.60 3.71
C SER A 75 3.11 10.58 2.86
N GLU A 76 2.31 11.64 2.91
CA GLU A 76 1.09 11.76 2.10
C GLU A 76 1.41 11.74 0.61
N ARG A 77 2.47 12.43 0.20
CA ARG A 77 2.92 12.41 -1.20
C ARG A 77 3.43 11.03 -1.61
N LEU A 78 4.13 10.35 -0.71
CA LEU A 78 4.60 8.99 -0.97
C LEU A 78 3.43 8.02 -1.13
N LEU A 79 2.39 8.14 -0.30
CA LEU A 79 1.19 7.30 -0.42
C LEU A 79 0.46 7.56 -1.73
N GLU A 80 0.40 8.80 -2.17
CA GLU A 80 -0.17 9.13 -3.48
C GLU A 80 0.61 8.49 -4.61
N ALA A 81 1.94 8.54 -4.54
CA ALA A 81 2.82 7.89 -5.52
C ALA A 81 2.66 6.37 -5.48
N PHE A 82 2.51 5.80 -4.30
CA PHE A 82 2.30 4.36 -4.15
C PHE A 82 0.98 3.93 -4.79
N ARG A 83 -0.08 4.71 -4.60
CA ARG A 83 -1.36 4.43 -5.25
C ARG A 83 -1.21 4.45 -6.77
N ALA A 84 -0.54 5.45 -7.33
CA ALA A 84 -0.30 5.53 -8.77
C ALA A 84 0.48 4.31 -9.27
N HIS A 85 1.48 3.87 -8.51
CA HIS A 85 2.27 2.68 -8.81
C HIS A 85 1.38 1.42 -8.84
N MET A 86 0.52 1.27 -7.83
CA MET A 86 -0.39 0.13 -7.76
C MET A 86 -1.42 0.13 -8.89
N GLU A 87 -1.91 1.30 -9.28
CA GLU A 87 -2.83 1.41 -10.41
C GLU A 87 -2.17 1.00 -11.72
N GLY A 88 -0.88 1.32 -11.89
CA GLY A 88 -0.11 0.84 -13.04
C GLY A 88 -0.01 -0.68 -13.08
N ILE A 89 0.21 -1.32 -11.94
CA ILE A 89 0.23 -2.78 -11.86
C ILE A 89 -1.15 -3.35 -12.19
N ALA A 90 -2.21 -2.74 -11.67
CA ALA A 90 -3.58 -3.20 -11.87
C ALA A 90 -4.01 -3.14 -13.36
N GLU A 91 -3.47 -2.20 -14.13
CA GLU A 91 -3.74 -2.13 -15.56
C GLU A 91 -3.29 -3.38 -16.29
N ASP A 92 -2.15 -3.96 -15.90
CA ASP A 92 -1.57 -5.11 -16.55
C ASP A 92 -2.02 -6.45 -15.95
N TYR A 93 -2.48 -6.42 -14.69
CA TYR A 93 -2.80 -7.63 -13.93
C TYR A 93 -4.19 -7.51 -13.30
N PRO A 94 -5.23 -8.11 -13.94
CA PRO A 94 -6.61 -8.03 -13.42
C PRO A 94 -6.82 -8.64 -12.02
N GLY A 95 -5.88 -9.47 -11.56
CA GLY A 95 -5.90 -10.02 -10.20
C GLY A 95 -5.54 -9.00 -9.12
N VAL A 96 -5.19 -7.77 -9.50
CA VAL A 96 -4.88 -6.68 -8.58
C VAL A 96 -5.98 -5.62 -8.68
N LYS A 97 -6.56 -5.26 -7.54
CA LYS A 97 -7.56 -4.18 -7.45
C LYS A 97 -7.07 -3.06 -6.57
N VAL A 98 -7.33 -1.83 -7.00
CA VAL A 98 -6.99 -0.63 -6.25
C VAL A 98 -8.26 0.15 -5.97
N GLU A 99 -8.48 0.52 -4.71
CA GLU A 99 -9.60 1.35 -4.29
C GLU A 99 -9.09 2.58 -3.55
N LEU A 100 -9.82 3.68 -3.67
CA LEU A 100 -9.64 4.86 -2.85
C LEU A 100 -10.91 5.06 -2.03
N ARG A 101 -10.75 5.18 -0.72
CA ARG A 101 -11.87 5.45 0.19
C ARG A 101 -11.67 6.81 0.85
N GLU A 102 -12.70 7.63 0.75
CA GLU A 102 -12.75 8.91 1.45
C GLU A 102 -13.20 8.69 2.88
N ALA A 103 -12.53 9.33 3.81
CA ALA A 103 -12.89 9.23 5.22
C ALA A 103 -13.76 10.41 5.65
#